data_0a6cffd9cd74a33cfe28018c235724d2
#
_entry.id   0a6cffd9cd74a33cfe28018c235724d2
#
_cell.length_a   1.000
_cell.length_b   1.000
_cell.length_c   1.000
_cell.angle_alpha   90.00
_cell.angle_beta   90.00
_cell.angle_gamma   90.00
#
_symmetry.space_group_name_H-M   'P 1'
#
loop_
_entity.id
_entity.type
_entity.pdbx_description
1 polymer ?
#
loop_
_entity_poly.entity_id
_entity_poly.type
_entity_poly.pdbx_seq_one_letter_code
_entity_poly.pdbx_strand_id
1 'polypeptide(L)' 'DGDAGYMHYALQKLHWKPSDYLALQRRERAFLIASIDKRIEAEKEAEKKARNEACQQ' A
#
# COMPACT_ATOMS: atom_id res chain seq x y z
N ASP A 1 -9.89 2.07 11.68
CA ASP A 1 -10.65 1.65 10.55
C ASP A 1 -9.78 1.53 9.32
N GLY A 2 -9.60 0.28 8.86
CA GLY A 2 -8.61 -0.03 7.83
C GLY A 2 -8.89 0.57 6.46
N ASP A 3 -10.16 0.78 6.11
CA ASP A 3 -10.52 1.26 4.78
C ASP A 3 -9.97 2.66 4.50
N ALA A 4 -9.99 3.53 5.48
CA ALA A 4 -9.50 4.90 5.30
C ALA A 4 -8.01 4.90 4.93
N GLY A 5 -7.23 4.06 5.60
CA GLY A 5 -5.80 3.95 5.32
C GLY A 5 -5.53 3.43 3.91
N TYR A 6 -6.28 2.42 3.47
CA TYR A 6 -6.10 1.86 2.14
C TYR A 6 -6.57 2.82 1.05
N MET A 7 -7.67 3.55 1.30
CA MET A 7 -8.11 4.59 0.39
C MET A 7 -7.06 5.69 0.24
N HIS A 8 -6.47 6.09 1.35
CA HIS A 8 -5.41 7.10 1.33
C HIS A 8 -4.20 6.62 0.53
N TYR A 9 -3.80 5.37 0.74
CA TYR A 9 -2.70 4.78 -0.01
C TYR A 9 -3.00 4.77 -1.51
N ALA A 10 -4.21 4.35 -1.87
CA ALA A 10 -4.61 4.31 -3.28
C ALA A 10 -4.60 5.69 -3.90
N LEU A 11 -5.05 6.70 -3.15
CA LEU A 11 -5.04 8.08 -3.64
C LEU A 11 -3.61 8.57 -3.90
N GLN A 12 -2.71 8.36 -2.95
CA GLN A 12 -1.37 8.91 -3.01
C GLN A 12 -0.42 8.12 -3.90
N LYS A 13 -0.51 6.81 -3.88
CA LYS A 13 0.45 5.96 -4.60
C LYS A 13 -0.07 5.45 -5.93
N LEU A 14 -1.36 5.17 -6.01
CA LEU A 14 -1.96 4.58 -7.20
C LEU A 14 -2.72 5.60 -8.03
N HIS A 15 -2.82 6.82 -7.54
CA HIS A 15 -3.51 7.93 -8.22
C HIS A 15 -5.00 7.63 -8.48
N TRP A 16 -5.62 6.91 -7.56
CA TRP A 16 -7.05 6.58 -7.62
C TRP A 16 -7.87 7.66 -6.93
N LYS A 17 -9.05 7.90 -7.45
CA LYS A 17 -10.03 8.72 -6.74
C LYS A 17 -10.65 7.89 -5.62
N PRO A 18 -11.08 8.52 -4.52
CA PRO A 18 -11.79 7.78 -3.48
C PRO A 18 -13.00 7.01 -3.99
N SER A 19 -13.71 7.59 -4.98
CA SER A 19 -14.86 6.91 -5.58
C SER A 19 -14.47 5.62 -6.29
N ASP A 20 -13.26 5.54 -6.84
CA ASP A 20 -12.79 4.33 -7.49
C ASP A 20 -12.65 3.20 -6.47
N TYR A 21 -12.09 3.51 -5.30
CA TYR A 21 -11.96 2.51 -4.23
C TYR A 21 -13.34 2.07 -3.73
N LEU A 22 -14.23 3.02 -3.52
CA LEU A 22 -15.57 2.72 -3.00
C LEU A 22 -16.43 1.96 -3.97
N ALA A 23 -16.15 2.09 -5.28
CA ALA A 23 -16.89 1.37 -6.31
C ALA A 23 -16.48 -0.09 -6.42
N LEU A 24 -15.39 -0.49 -5.79
CA LEU A 24 -14.91 -1.87 -5.86
C LEU A 24 -15.89 -2.82 -5.16
N GLN A 25 -16.10 -3.97 -5.78
CA GLN A 25 -16.85 -5.02 -5.15
C GLN A 25 -16.01 -5.62 -4.01
N ARG A 26 -16.70 -6.34 -3.13
CA ARG A 26 -16.07 -6.88 -1.92
C ARG A 26 -14.83 -7.73 -2.22
N ARG A 27 -14.92 -8.59 -3.23
CA ARG A 27 -13.78 -9.45 -3.62
C ARG A 27 -12.63 -8.64 -4.18
N GLU A 28 -12.95 -7.66 -5.01
CA GLU A 28 -11.93 -6.80 -5.61
C GLU A 28 -11.24 -5.96 -4.53
N ARG A 29 -12.01 -5.46 -3.58
CA ARG A 29 -11.47 -4.69 -2.48
C ARG A 29 -10.53 -5.54 -1.61
N ALA A 30 -10.93 -6.78 -1.31
CA ALA A 30 -10.11 -7.69 -0.53
C ALA A 30 -8.79 -7.99 -1.23
N PHE A 31 -8.83 -8.20 -2.54
CA PHE A 31 -7.62 -8.43 -3.33
C PHE A 31 -6.73 -7.20 -3.33
N LEU A 32 -7.31 -6.02 -3.51
CA LEU A 32 -6.55 -4.78 -3.49
C LEU A 32 -5.87 -4.57 -2.15
N ILE A 33 -6.57 -4.81 -1.05
CA ILE A 33 -6.02 -4.66 0.29
C ILE A 33 -4.84 -5.59 0.48
N ALA A 34 -4.96 -6.85 0.05
CA ALA A 34 -3.87 -7.82 0.15
C ALA A 34 -2.67 -7.38 -0.68
N SER A 35 -2.92 -6.86 -1.88
CA SER A 35 -1.85 -6.36 -2.76
C SER A 35 -1.13 -5.17 -2.16
N ILE A 36 -1.88 -4.23 -1.59
CA ILE A 36 -1.30 -3.05 -0.94
C ILE A 36 -0.45 -3.46 0.25
N ASP A 37 -0.94 -4.40 1.06
CA ASP A 37 -0.18 -4.89 2.21
C ASP A 37 1.15 -5.49 1.77
N LYS A 38 1.15 -6.27 0.69
CA LYS A 38 2.38 -6.85 0.16
C LYS A 38 3.35 -5.78 -0.32
N ARG A 39 2.83 -4.76 -0.97
CA ARG A 39 3.66 -3.67 -1.46
C ARG A 39 4.27 -2.87 -0.31
N ILE A 40 3.48 -2.58 0.70
CA ILE A 40 3.96 -1.87 1.89
C ILE A 40 5.07 -2.67 2.57
N GLU A 41 4.87 -3.97 2.69
CA GLU A 41 5.86 -4.84 3.30
C GLU A 41 7.16 -4.85 2.49
N ALA A 42 7.05 -4.94 1.17
CA ALA A 42 8.20 -4.89 0.29
C ALA A 42 8.93 -3.55 0.38
N GLU A 43 8.18 -2.44 0.47
CA GLU A 43 8.78 -1.12 0.62
C GLU A 43 9.52 -0.98 1.93
N LYS A 44 8.97 -1.53 3.01
CA LYS A 44 9.64 -1.52 4.32
C LYS A 44 10.91 -2.34 4.30
N GLU A 45 10.90 -3.49 3.66
CA GLU A 45 12.08 -4.34 3.54
C GLU A 45 13.17 -3.65 2.71
N ALA A 46 12.79 -3.02 1.62
CA ALA A 46 13.75 -2.29 0.78
C ALA A 46 14.36 -1.13 1.55
N GLU A 47 13.55 -0.40 2.30
CA GLU A 47 14.01 0.73 3.11
C GLU A 47 14.97 0.26 4.20
N LYS A 48 14.62 -0.84 4.86
CA LYS A 48 15.45 -1.42 5.90
C LYS A 48 16.80 -1.86 5.35
N LYS A 49 16.79 -2.49 4.18
CA LYS A 49 18.02 -2.96 3.53
C LYS A 49 18.90 -1.77 3.17
N ALA A 50 18.32 -0.74 2.59
CA ALA A 50 19.09 0.47 2.21
C ALA A 50 19.70 1.13 3.43
N ARG A 51 18.96 1.18 4.55
CA ARG A 51 19.44 1.77 5.78
C ARG A 51 20.59 0.95 6.36
N ASN A 52 20.48 -0.37 6.33
CA ASN A 52 21.53 -1.24 6.84
C ASN A 52 22.81 -1.12 5.99
N GLU A 53 22.67 -1.04 4.67
CA GLU A 53 23.81 -0.85 3.77
C GLU A 53 24.48 0.49 4.04
N ALA A 54 23.72 1.55 4.28
CA ALA A 54 24.27 2.85 4.59
C ALA A 54 25.05 2.83 5.91
N CYS A 55 24.55 2.08 6.90
CA CYS A 55 25.22 1.98 8.20
C CYS A 55 26.51 1.17 8.15
N GLN A 56 26.66 0.30 7.16
CA GLN A 56 27.86 -0.53 7.05
C GLN A 56 29.04 0.19 6.41
N GLN A 57 28.81 1.37 5.90
CA GLN A 57 29.88 2.20 5.36
C GLN A 57 30.44 3.12 6.43
#